data_7b8e94ee2f52c71bc1beeb0629929c6b
#
_entry.id   7b8e94ee2f52c71bc1beeb0629929c6b
#
_cell.length_a   1.000
_cell.length_b   1.000
_cell.length_c   1.000
_cell.angle_alpha   90.00
_cell.angle_beta   90.00
_cell.angle_gamma   90.00
#
_symmetry.space_group_name_H-M   'P 1'
#
loop_
_entity.id
_entity.type
_entity.pdbx_description
1 polymer ?
#
loop_
_entity_poly.entity_id
_entity_poly.type
_entity_poly.pdbx_seq_one_letter_code
_entity_poly.pdbx_strand_id
1 'polypeptide(L)'
;MSTLLMYLIAMLMVTNTSKEYMVHPLSRDIAINAKWDKSIWSKVTACNLEYFMGHRPSHIPNVEFKLLYDPEAIYVIFKVVDQYVRASSRGYQSAVCQDSCVEFFFTPQQDVGSGYFNLETNCGGTILMYHQVSRNHYSKELSDNDLDQIQIASSLPKLITKEIKQPVTWTLEYKLPFSILAKYTEVITPARGVEWKANFYKCADRSSHPHWLTWSIVDLPKPDFHRPEFFGTLIFC
;
A
#
# COMPACT_ATOMS: atom_id res chain seq x y z
N MET A 1 -4.21 57.98 -26.67
CA MET A 1 -4.01 57.53 -25.28
C MET A 1 -4.55 56.12 -25.22
N SER A 2 -3.66 55.15 -25.31
CA SER A 2 -4.01 53.71 -25.34
C SER A 2 -3.64 53.09 -23.97
N THR A 3 -4.67 52.70 -23.22
CA THR A 3 -4.50 52.09 -21.89
C THR A 3 -4.27 50.60 -22.08
N LEU A 4 -3.02 50.17 -21.89
CA LEU A 4 -2.62 48.77 -21.92
C LEU A 4 -3.03 48.11 -20.61
N LEU A 5 -4.06 47.28 -20.67
CA LEU A 5 -4.56 46.48 -19.54
C LEU A 5 -3.68 45.23 -19.40
N MET A 6 -2.74 45.25 -18.47
CA MET A 6 -1.94 44.07 -18.08
C MET A 6 -2.82 43.10 -17.31
N TYR A 7 -3.21 41.97 -17.91
CA TYR A 7 -3.76 40.82 -17.19
C TYR A 7 -2.62 40.06 -16.48
N LEU A 8 -2.56 40.21 -15.17
CA LEU A 8 -1.70 39.42 -14.31
C LEU A 8 -2.39 38.03 -14.11
N ILE A 9 -1.97 37.04 -14.89
CA ILE A 9 -2.39 35.63 -14.66
C ILE A 9 -1.58 35.16 -13.44
N ALA A 10 -2.21 35.15 -12.27
CA ALA A 10 -1.69 34.46 -11.11
C ALA A 10 -1.77 32.95 -11.39
N MET A 11 -0.65 32.37 -11.79
CA MET A 11 -0.48 30.93 -11.89
C MET A 11 -0.42 30.41 -10.46
N LEU A 12 -1.55 29.92 -9.93
CA LEU A 12 -1.56 29.14 -8.68
C LEU A 12 -0.68 27.89 -8.95
N MET A 13 0.56 27.95 -8.50
CA MET A 13 1.36 26.74 -8.33
C MET A 13 0.68 25.95 -7.21
N VAL A 14 -0.11 24.94 -7.57
CA VAL A 14 -0.49 23.87 -6.67
C VAL A 14 0.83 23.18 -6.32
N THR A 15 1.40 23.52 -5.17
CA THR A 15 2.50 22.75 -4.61
C THR A 15 1.92 21.40 -4.24
N ASN A 16 2.08 20.44 -5.14
CA ASN A 16 1.77 19.03 -4.87
C ASN A 16 2.77 18.57 -3.82
N THR A 17 2.49 18.84 -2.55
CA THR A 17 3.31 18.34 -1.44
C THR A 17 3.10 16.84 -1.41
N SER A 18 4.13 16.10 -1.81
CA SER A 18 4.14 14.65 -1.73
C SER A 18 3.78 14.23 -0.30
N LYS A 19 2.92 13.23 -0.16
CA LYS A 19 2.55 12.69 1.16
C LYS A 19 3.80 12.14 1.85
N GLU A 20 3.89 12.35 3.16
CA GLU A 20 4.98 11.84 4.00
C GLU A 20 4.41 11.02 5.15
N TYR A 21 5.11 9.97 5.53
CA TYR A 21 4.80 9.16 6.70
C TYR A 21 6.04 8.82 7.49
N MET A 22 6.01 9.13 8.80
CA MET A 22 7.11 8.84 9.73
C MET A 22 7.02 7.39 10.20
N VAL A 23 8.05 6.59 9.87
CA VAL A 23 8.14 5.19 10.27
C VAL A 23 9.05 5.08 11.50
N HIS A 24 8.48 4.64 12.62
CA HIS A 24 9.22 4.53 13.88
C HIS A 24 9.87 3.16 14.06
N PRO A 25 11.01 3.10 14.78
CA PRO A 25 11.65 1.83 15.05
C PRO A 25 10.84 1.00 16.04
N LEU A 26 10.85 -0.32 15.80
CA LEU A 26 10.30 -1.32 16.69
C LEU A 26 11.34 -1.69 17.75
N SER A 27 11.02 -1.53 19.03
CA SER A 27 11.94 -1.78 20.15
C SER A 27 11.98 -3.22 20.64
N ARG A 28 11.06 -4.07 20.17
CA ARG A 28 10.93 -5.48 20.56
C ARG A 28 10.15 -6.26 19.52
N ASP A 29 10.41 -7.54 19.38
CA ASP A 29 9.65 -8.42 18.49
C ASP A 29 8.15 -8.42 18.81
N ILE A 30 7.33 -8.54 17.76
CA ILE A 30 5.87 -8.57 17.85
C ILE A 30 5.30 -9.80 17.14
N ALA A 31 4.31 -10.42 17.76
CA ALA A 31 3.55 -11.47 17.10
C ALA A 31 2.68 -10.90 15.96
N ILE A 32 2.77 -11.46 14.78
CA ILE A 32 1.93 -11.13 13.64
C ILE A 32 0.60 -11.87 13.78
N ASN A 33 -0.47 -11.16 14.18
CA ASN A 33 -1.77 -11.75 14.52
C ASN A 33 -2.97 -10.86 14.16
N ALA A 34 -2.76 -9.83 13.33
CA ALA A 34 -3.76 -8.89 12.85
C ALA A 34 -4.54 -8.13 13.95
N LYS A 35 -4.01 -8.02 15.17
CA LYS A 35 -4.65 -7.23 16.24
C LYS A 35 -4.22 -5.76 16.14
N TRP A 36 -5.12 -4.90 15.69
CA TRP A 36 -4.89 -3.46 15.51
C TRP A 36 -4.60 -2.72 16.83
N ASP A 37 -5.21 -3.16 17.90
CA ASP A 37 -5.16 -2.53 19.23
C ASP A 37 -4.01 -3.03 20.11
N LYS A 38 -3.05 -3.80 19.58
CA LYS A 38 -1.82 -4.15 20.30
C LYS A 38 -1.15 -2.90 20.85
N SER A 39 -0.61 -2.98 22.05
CA SER A 39 0.03 -1.85 22.75
C SER A 39 1.13 -1.16 21.92
N ILE A 40 1.81 -1.90 21.04
CA ILE A 40 2.81 -1.33 20.14
C ILE A 40 2.16 -0.50 19.04
N TRP A 41 1.09 -1.00 18.40
CA TRP A 41 0.37 -0.29 17.36
C TRP A 41 -0.44 0.91 17.87
N SER A 42 -0.85 0.90 19.17
CA SER A 42 -1.57 2.02 19.76
C SER A 42 -0.74 3.30 19.86
N LYS A 43 0.59 3.18 19.80
CA LYS A 43 1.54 4.30 19.86
C LYS A 43 1.89 4.86 18.48
N VAL A 44 1.47 4.20 17.42
CA VAL A 44 1.77 4.58 16.04
C VAL A 44 0.59 5.35 15.45
N THR A 45 0.87 6.51 14.89
CA THR A 45 -0.15 7.30 14.18
C THR A 45 -0.61 6.57 12.94
N ALA A 46 -1.92 6.40 12.80
CA ALA A 46 -2.50 5.82 11.59
C ALA A 46 -2.57 6.87 10.47
N CYS A 47 -2.37 6.43 9.23
CA CYS A 47 -2.71 7.20 8.04
C CYS A 47 -3.91 6.60 7.33
N ASN A 48 -4.66 7.44 6.64
CA ASN A 48 -5.84 7.06 5.84
C ASN A 48 -5.53 7.09 4.34
N LEU A 49 -6.19 6.22 3.59
CA LEU A 49 -6.30 6.38 2.15
C LEU A 49 -7.41 7.39 1.84
N GLU A 50 -7.02 8.58 1.41
CA GLU A 50 -7.95 9.73 1.30
C GLU A 50 -8.40 10.00 -0.13
N TYR A 51 -7.71 9.44 -1.12
CA TYR A 51 -7.98 9.69 -2.53
C TYR A 51 -8.55 8.45 -3.21
N PHE A 52 -9.19 8.65 -4.35
CA PHE A 52 -9.64 7.59 -5.22
C PHE A 52 -9.23 7.90 -6.67
N MET A 53 -9.12 6.87 -7.49
CA MET A 53 -8.79 6.99 -8.90
C MET A 53 -10.03 6.80 -9.78
N GLY A 54 -10.05 7.50 -10.91
CA GLY A 54 -11.15 7.43 -11.87
C GLY A 54 -12.42 8.10 -11.35
N HIS A 55 -13.57 7.54 -11.69
CA HIS A 55 -14.86 8.04 -11.21
C HIS A 55 -15.04 7.75 -9.72
N ARG A 56 -15.75 8.67 -9.01
CA ARG A 56 -16.06 8.46 -7.60
C ARG A 56 -16.80 7.14 -7.40
N PRO A 57 -16.26 6.21 -6.59
CA PRO A 57 -16.93 4.94 -6.33
C PRO A 57 -18.26 5.12 -5.61
N SER A 58 -19.21 4.22 -5.88
CA SER A 58 -20.51 4.17 -5.16
C SER A 58 -20.37 3.70 -3.71
N HIS A 59 -19.27 3.00 -3.39
CA HIS A 59 -18.87 2.60 -2.05
C HIS A 59 -17.41 2.97 -1.84
N ILE A 60 -17.11 3.63 -0.73
CA ILE A 60 -15.75 4.04 -0.34
C ILE A 60 -15.50 3.49 1.07
N PRO A 61 -14.69 2.42 1.21
CA PRO A 61 -14.30 1.92 2.52
C PRO A 61 -13.40 2.92 3.26
N ASN A 62 -13.42 2.90 4.60
CA ASN A 62 -12.43 3.60 5.39
C ASN A 62 -11.23 2.70 5.63
N VAL A 63 -10.05 3.14 5.19
CA VAL A 63 -8.82 2.36 5.22
C VAL A 63 -7.74 3.11 5.97
N GLU A 64 -7.27 2.51 7.05
CA GLU A 64 -6.15 3.00 7.85
C GLU A 64 -4.97 2.03 7.75
N PHE A 65 -3.74 2.56 7.77
CA PHE A 65 -2.53 1.75 7.86
C PHE A 65 -1.53 2.32 8.88
N LYS A 66 -0.64 1.47 9.37
CA LYS A 66 0.48 1.83 10.24
C LYS A 66 1.71 1.03 9.86
N LEU A 67 2.90 1.64 10.08
CA LEU A 67 4.19 0.99 9.83
C LEU A 67 5.11 1.11 11.04
N LEU A 68 5.91 0.06 11.22
CA LEU A 68 7.08 0.02 12.09
C LEU A 68 8.23 -0.66 11.35
N TYR A 69 9.46 -0.52 11.81
CA TYR A 69 10.59 -1.25 11.29
C TYR A 69 11.56 -1.67 12.39
N ASP A 70 12.34 -2.70 12.12
CA ASP A 70 13.54 -3.07 12.86
C ASP A 70 14.73 -3.25 11.87
N PRO A 71 15.93 -3.63 12.31
CA PRO A 71 17.05 -3.84 11.39
C PRO A 71 16.85 -4.93 10.32
N GLU A 72 15.86 -5.80 10.47
CA GLU A 72 15.65 -6.98 9.62
C GLU A 72 14.40 -6.89 8.74
N ALA A 73 13.39 -6.10 9.14
CA ALA A 73 12.08 -6.13 8.50
C ALA A 73 11.30 -4.82 8.63
N ILE A 74 10.35 -4.63 7.72
CA ILE A 74 9.27 -3.67 7.87
C ILE A 74 7.98 -4.41 8.27
N TYR A 75 7.23 -3.79 9.16
CA TYR A 75 5.96 -4.29 9.69
C TYR A 75 4.85 -3.37 9.22
N VAL A 76 3.80 -3.93 8.69
CA VAL A 76 2.65 -3.17 8.19
C VAL A 76 1.37 -3.78 8.76
N ILE A 77 0.46 -2.92 9.20
CA ILE A 77 -0.89 -3.34 9.56
C ILE A 77 -1.91 -2.42 8.89
N PHE A 78 -2.94 -3.03 8.33
CA PHE A 78 -4.11 -2.34 7.79
C PHE A 78 -5.34 -2.60 8.66
N LYS A 79 -6.21 -1.60 8.76
CA LYS A 79 -7.58 -1.74 9.27
C LYS A 79 -8.54 -1.15 8.24
N VAL A 80 -9.52 -1.94 7.86
CA VAL A 80 -10.50 -1.57 6.83
C VAL A 80 -11.90 -1.72 7.36
N VAL A 81 -12.65 -0.63 7.40
CA VAL A 81 -14.10 -0.63 7.63
C VAL A 81 -14.76 -0.64 6.25
N ASP A 82 -15.33 -1.78 5.89
CA ASP A 82 -15.74 -2.07 4.51
C ASP A 82 -17.12 -2.71 4.45
N GLN A 83 -17.62 -2.85 3.26
CA GLN A 83 -18.81 -3.61 2.86
C GLN A 83 -18.52 -4.21 1.47
N TYR A 84 -19.22 -5.27 1.08
CA TYR A 84 -19.01 -5.99 -0.19
C TYR A 84 -17.65 -6.71 -0.26
N VAL A 85 -17.27 -7.35 0.85
CA VAL A 85 -15.97 -7.98 1.04
C VAL A 85 -15.94 -9.39 0.49
N ARG A 86 -14.90 -9.72 -0.27
CA ARG A 86 -14.65 -11.05 -0.82
C ARG A 86 -13.17 -11.41 -0.82
N ALA A 87 -12.85 -12.72 -0.75
CA ALA A 87 -11.54 -13.31 -0.90
C ALA A 87 -11.69 -14.67 -1.60
N SER A 88 -11.47 -14.71 -2.91
CA SER A 88 -11.66 -15.91 -3.74
C SER A 88 -10.36 -16.46 -4.32
N SER A 89 -9.30 -15.64 -4.35
CA SER A 89 -7.99 -16.01 -4.86
C SER A 89 -7.33 -17.07 -3.99
N ARG A 90 -6.66 -18.03 -4.63
CA ARG A 90 -6.05 -19.19 -3.99
C ARG A 90 -4.60 -19.32 -4.40
N GLY A 91 -3.71 -19.46 -3.42
CA GLY A 91 -2.27 -19.59 -3.66
C GLY A 91 -1.62 -18.25 -4.00
N TYR A 92 -0.31 -18.24 -3.93
CA TYR A 92 0.50 -17.06 -4.27
C TYR A 92 0.33 -16.66 -5.72
N GLN A 93 0.60 -15.40 -6.02
CA GLN A 93 0.62 -14.79 -7.36
C GLN A 93 -0.74 -14.86 -8.11
N SER A 94 -1.82 -15.24 -7.43
CA SER A 94 -3.16 -15.15 -8.01
C SER A 94 -3.64 -13.70 -8.06
N ALA A 95 -4.64 -13.41 -8.89
CA ALA A 95 -5.15 -12.05 -9.12
C ALA A 95 -5.91 -11.49 -7.89
N VAL A 96 -5.18 -11.20 -6.80
CA VAL A 96 -5.74 -10.74 -5.51
C VAL A 96 -6.41 -9.38 -5.60
N CYS A 97 -6.04 -8.52 -6.56
CA CYS A 97 -6.71 -7.23 -6.85
C CYS A 97 -8.20 -7.39 -7.20
N GLN A 98 -8.62 -8.58 -7.67
CA GLN A 98 -10.02 -8.87 -7.94
C GLN A 98 -10.85 -9.08 -6.67
N ASP A 99 -10.21 -9.33 -5.54
CA ASP A 99 -10.81 -9.46 -4.22
C ASP A 99 -10.75 -8.13 -3.44
N SER A 100 -11.22 -8.10 -2.20
CA SER A 100 -10.98 -6.98 -1.29
C SER A 100 -9.51 -6.97 -0.90
N CYS A 101 -8.72 -6.14 -1.55
CA CYS A 101 -7.26 -6.12 -1.51
C CYS A 101 -6.73 -4.84 -0.89
N VAL A 102 -5.69 -4.92 -0.08
CA VAL A 102 -4.85 -3.80 0.36
C VAL A 102 -3.45 -4.01 -0.19
N GLU A 103 -2.78 -2.90 -0.57
CA GLU A 103 -1.52 -3.00 -1.28
C GLU A 103 -0.51 -2.00 -0.75
N PHE A 104 0.75 -2.40 -0.75
CA PHE A 104 1.90 -1.58 -0.41
C PHE A 104 2.90 -1.65 -1.56
N PHE A 105 2.96 -0.57 -2.35
CA PHE A 105 3.94 -0.43 -3.42
C PHE A 105 5.07 0.47 -2.93
N PHE A 106 6.31 0.05 -3.12
CA PHE A 106 7.45 0.80 -2.59
C PHE A 106 8.73 0.54 -3.36
N THR A 107 9.58 1.56 -3.40
CA THR A 107 10.99 1.47 -3.77
C THR A 107 11.81 1.57 -2.49
N PRO A 108 12.68 0.59 -2.17
CA PRO A 108 13.43 0.58 -0.91
C PRO A 108 14.62 1.55 -0.93
N GLN A 109 14.43 2.72 -1.52
CA GLN A 109 15.33 3.86 -1.64
C GLN A 109 14.56 5.07 -2.21
N GLN A 110 15.25 6.20 -2.45
CA GLN A 110 14.63 7.42 -2.99
C GLN A 110 14.45 7.39 -4.52
N ASP A 111 15.34 6.70 -5.24
CA ASP A 111 15.29 6.64 -6.71
C ASP A 111 14.30 5.56 -7.21
N VAL A 112 13.14 6.02 -7.62
CA VAL A 112 12.11 5.15 -8.21
C VAL A 112 12.51 4.53 -9.56
N GLY A 113 13.54 5.04 -10.22
CA GLY A 113 14.08 4.49 -11.48
C GLY A 113 14.72 3.11 -11.30
N SER A 114 15.11 2.74 -10.08
CA SER A 114 15.63 1.41 -9.75
C SER A 114 14.56 0.31 -9.74
N GLY A 115 13.28 0.67 -9.87
CA GLY A 115 12.14 -0.21 -9.77
C GLY A 115 11.45 -0.17 -8.41
N TYR A 116 10.36 -0.89 -8.31
CA TYR A 116 9.52 -0.93 -7.11
C TYR A 116 8.96 -2.34 -6.90
N PHE A 117 8.60 -2.63 -5.65
CA PHE A 117 7.81 -3.81 -5.30
C PHE A 117 6.33 -3.43 -5.26
N ASN A 118 5.48 -4.32 -5.78
CA ASN A 118 4.04 -4.29 -5.54
C ASN A 118 3.67 -5.48 -4.64
N LEU A 119 3.49 -5.23 -3.36
CA LEU A 119 2.96 -6.22 -2.42
C LEU A 119 1.45 -6.03 -2.30
N GLU A 120 0.71 -6.94 -2.90
CA GLU A 120 -0.75 -6.96 -2.93
C GLU A 120 -1.26 -8.10 -2.07
N THR A 121 -2.24 -7.85 -1.21
CA THR A 121 -2.76 -8.86 -0.30
C THR A 121 -4.27 -8.74 -0.17
N ASN A 122 -5.00 -9.80 -0.51
CA ASN A 122 -6.43 -9.80 -0.28
C ASN A 122 -6.76 -9.92 1.21
N CYS A 123 -8.00 -9.61 1.59
CA CYS A 123 -8.45 -9.63 2.98
C CYS A 123 -8.37 -11.01 3.66
N GLY A 124 -8.15 -12.09 2.92
CA GLY A 124 -7.91 -13.44 3.43
C GLY A 124 -6.43 -13.77 3.63
N GLY A 125 -5.51 -12.86 3.27
CA GLY A 125 -4.06 -13.06 3.44
C GLY A 125 -3.39 -13.81 2.29
N THR A 126 -3.99 -13.84 1.10
CA THR A 126 -3.33 -14.36 -0.11
C THR A 126 -2.47 -13.24 -0.72
N ILE A 127 -1.22 -13.55 -1.06
CA ILE A 127 -0.21 -12.60 -1.51
C ILE A 127 0.05 -12.72 -3.02
N LEU A 128 0.21 -11.57 -3.68
CA LEU A 128 0.90 -11.39 -4.94
C LEU A 128 2.02 -10.38 -4.72
N MET A 129 3.25 -10.67 -5.17
CA MET A 129 4.37 -9.73 -5.08
C MET A 129 5.32 -9.87 -6.24
N TYR A 130 5.63 -8.74 -6.89
CA TYR A 130 6.61 -8.61 -7.95
C TYR A 130 7.61 -7.49 -7.61
N HIS A 131 8.82 -7.59 -8.17
CA HIS A 131 9.69 -6.46 -8.38
C HIS A 131 9.57 -6.02 -9.84
N GLN A 132 9.26 -4.75 -10.10
CA GLN A 132 9.05 -4.19 -11.43
C GLN A 132 9.91 -2.94 -11.63
N VAL A 133 10.56 -2.84 -12.80
CA VAL A 133 11.25 -1.59 -13.18
C VAL A 133 10.26 -0.59 -13.78
N SER A 134 9.30 -1.10 -14.56
CA SER A 134 8.14 -0.34 -15.01
C SER A 134 6.99 -1.30 -15.29
N ARG A 135 5.77 -0.78 -15.40
CA ARG A 135 4.59 -1.60 -15.66
C ARG A 135 4.81 -2.48 -16.90
N ASN A 136 4.63 -3.81 -16.74
CA ASN A 136 4.80 -4.82 -17.78
C ASN A 136 6.20 -4.89 -18.42
N HIS A 137 7.21 -4.32 -17.77
CA HIS A 137 8.57 -4.30 -18.28
C HIS A 137 9.56 -4.66 -17.18
N TYR A 138 10.43 -5.67 -17.44
CA TYR A 138 11.41 -6.18 -16.46
C TYR A 138 10.81 -6.52 -15.09
N SER A 139 9.64 -7.16 -15.09
CA SER A 139 9.05 -7.66 -13.84
C SER A 139 9.66 -9.02 -13.47
N LYS A 140 9.95 -9.17 -12.18
CA LYS A 140 10.34 -10.45 -11.58
C LYS A 140 9.31 -10.81 -10.51
N GLU A 141 8.68 -11.96 -10.70
CA GLU A 141 7.82 -12.57 -9.70
C GLU A 141 8.67 -13.07 -8.53
N LEU A 142 8.25 -12.79 -7.30
CA LEU A 142 8.90 -13.39 -6.15
C LEU A 142 8.55 -14.88 -6.08
N SER A 143 9.55 -15.70 -5.73
CA SER A 143 9.35 -17.15 -5.60
C SER A 143 8.46 -17.49 -4.40
N ASP A 144 7.79 -18.64 -4.46
CA ASP A 144 7.00 -19.15 -3.33
C ASP A 144 7.85 -19.26 -2.06
N ASN A 145 9.11 -19.69 -2.17
CA ASN A 145 10.05 -19.77 -1.05
C ASN A 145 10.35 -18.39 -0.42
N ASP A 146 10.30 -17.31 -1.19
CA ASP A 146 10.46 -15.96 -0.66
C ASP A 146 9.18 -15.49 0.00
N LEU A 147 8.02 -15.77 -0.60
CA LEU A 147 6.72 -15.42 -0.04
C LEU A 147 6.40 -16.17 1.26
N ASP A 148 6.87 -17.43 1.39
CA ASP A 148 6.75 -18.21 2.63
C ASP A 148 7.49 -17.59 3.83
N GLN A 149 8.47 -16.72 3.58
CA GLN A 149 9.18 -15.99 4.65
C GLN A 149 8.43 -14.75 5.14
N ILE A 150 7.41 -14.29 4.42
CA ILE A 150 6.55 -13.18 4.84
C ILE A 150 5.56 -13.73 5.87
N GLN A 151 5.72 -13.30 7.12
CA GLN A 151 4.72 -13.62 8.14
C GLN A 151 3.48 -12.76 7.90
N ILE A 152 2.32 -13.38 7.79
CA ILE A 152 1.06 -12.68 7.54
C ILE A 152 -0.06 -13.23 8.40
N ALA A 153 -0.94 -12.33 8.84
CA ALA A 153 -2.18 -12.67 9.54
C ALA A 153 -3.33 -11.78 9.04
N SER A 154 -4.51 -12.37 8.99
CA SER A 154 -5.77 -11.66 8.72
C SER A 154 -6.79 -11.97 9.80
N SER A 155 -7.67 -11.01 10.08
CA SER A 155 -8.84 -11.21 10.97
C SER A 155 -10.01 -11.92 10.28
N LEU A 156 -9.96 -12.09 8.97
CA LEU A 156 -10.99 -12.78 8.18
C LEU A 156 -10.51 -14.18 7.73
N PRO A 157 -11.44 -15.07 7.39
CA PRO A 157 -11.10 -16.37 6.81
C PRO A 157 -10.31 -16.23 5.50
N LYS A 158 -9.42 -17.19 5.23
CA LYS A 158 -8.61 -17.21 4.00
C LYS A 158 -9.44 -17.16 2.73
N LEU A 159 -10.64 -17.75 2.75
CA LEU A 159 -11.56 -17.78 1.62
C LEU A 159 -12.93 -17.24 2.01
N ILE A 160 -13.43 -16.29 1.22
CA ILE A 160 -14.76 -15.69 1.29
C ILE A 160 -15.31 -15.70 -0.13
N THR A 161 -15.86 -16.83 -0.55
CA THR A 161 -16.34 -17.03 -1.92
C THR A 161 -17.69 -16.37 -2.19
N LYS A 162 -18.50 -16.19 -1.14
CA LYS A 162 -19.74 -15.40 -1.18
C LYS A 162 -19.47 -14.03 -0.56
N GLU A 163 -19.66 -12.99 -1.35
CA GLU A 163 -19.44 -11.61 -0.92
C GLU A 163 -20.22 -11.27 0.35
N ILE A 164 -19.53 -10.73 1.37
CA ILE A 164 -20.13 -10.18 2.58
C ILE A 164 -20.71 -8.82 2.22
N LYS A 165 -22.03 -8.68 2.30
CA LYS A 165 -22.75 -7.44 1.94
C LYS A 165 -23.09 -6.54 3.13
N GLN A 166 -22.82 -6.99 4.34
CA GLN A 166 -22.96 -6.21 5.57
C GLN A 166 -21.68 -5.46 5.89
N PRO A 167 -21.77 -4.34 6.62
CA PRO A 167 -20.60 -3.67 7.14
C PRO A 167 -19.73 -4.62 7.99
N VAL A 168 -18.45 -4.65 7.72
CA VAL A 168 -17.46 -5.46 8.44
C VAL A 168 -16.15 -4.69 8.60
N THR A 169 -15.54 -4.81 9.76
CA THR A 169 -14.16 -4.32 9.98
C THR A 169 -13.21 -5.51 9.92
N TRP A 170 -12.19 -5.40 9.10
CA TRP A 170 -11.13 -6.40 9.02
C TRP A 170 -9.75 -5.77 9.12
N THR A 171 -8.80 -6.58 9.53
CA THR A 171 -7.41 -6.19 9.69
C THR A 171 -6.51 -7.21 9.03
N LEU A 172 -5.39 -6.71 8.51
CA LEU A 172 -4.36 -7.52 7.89
C LEU A 172 -3.00 -7.00 8.37
N GLU A 173 -2.14 -7.90 8.80
CA GLU A 173 -0.81 -7.56 9.34
C GLU A 173 0.24 -8.47 8.73
N TYR A 174 1.42 -7.91 8.40
CA TYR A 174 2.55 -8.71 7.96
C TYR A 174 3.89 -8.13 8.42
N LYS A 175 4.89 -9.04 8.50
CA LYS A 175 6.32 -8.75 8.64
C LYS A 175 6.98 -9.11 7.32
N LEU A 176 7.62 -8.14 6.67
CA LEU A 176 8.34 -8.29 5.39
C LEU A 176 9.85 -8.16 5.64
N PRO A 177 10.62 -9.27 5.57
CA PRO A 177 12.07 -9.24 5.77
C PRO A 177 12.80 -8.51 4.63
N PHE A 178 13.77 -7.66 4.97
CA PHE A 178 14.61 -6.97 3.96
C PHE A 178 15.48 -7.93 3.15
N SER A 179 15.85 -9.08 3.74
CA SER A 179 16.62 -10.13 3.07
C SER A 179 15.91 -10.70 1.83
N ILE A 180 14.58 -10.68 1.78
CA ILE A 180 13.80 -11.04 0.59
C ILE A 180 14.01 -10.01 -0.50
N LEU A 181 13.84 -8.73 -0.17
CA LEU A 181 13.94 -7.60 -1.10
C LEU A 181 15.33 -7.53 -1.75
N ALA A 182 16.37 -7.76 -0.94
CA ALA A 182 17.77 -7.70 -1.36
C ALA A 182 18.16 -8.72 -2.43
N LYS A 183 17.34 -9.75 -2.68
CA LYS A 183 17.52 -10.70 -3.79
C LYS A 183 17.13 -10.11 -5.15
N TYR A 184 16.35 -9.06 -5.17
CA TYR A 184 15.73 -8.49 -6.37
C TYR A 184 16.27 -7.11 -6.75
N THR A 185 16.65 -6.30 -5.77
CA THR A 185 17.21 -4.96 -5.96
C THR A 185 18.07 -4.55 -4.78
N GLU A 186 18.80 -3.45 -4.92
CA GLU A 186 19.48 -2.80 -3.80
C GLU A 186 18.46 -2.28 -2.79
N VAL A 187 18.72 -2.50 -1.51
CA VAL A 187 17.89 -2.04 -0.39
C VAL A 187 18.71 -1.10 0.48
N ILE A 188 18.29 0.15 0.58
CA ILE A 188 18.85 1.05 1.59
C ILE A 188 18.19 0.68 2.92
N THR A 189 18.91 -0.04 3.75
CA THR A 189 18.41 -0.53 5.04
C THR A 189 17.86 0.62 5.89
N PRO A 190 16.64 0.54 6.39
CA PRO A 190 16.04 1.55 7.22
C PRO A 190 16.89 1.89 8.45
N ALA A 191 17.15 3.18 8.60
CA ALA A 191 17.80 3.80 9.74
C ALA A 191 17.31 5.24 9.84
N ARG A 192 17.58 5.90 10.95
CA ARG A 192 17.15 7.29 11.13
C ARG A 192 17.63 8.19 9.99
N GLY A 193 16.69 8.87 9.34
CA GLY A 193 16.92 9.79 8.22
C GLY A 193 16.96 9.12 6.84
N VAL A 194 16.85 7.79 6.76
CA VAL A 194 16.65 7.07 5.49
C VAL A 194 15.25 7.36 4.99
N GLU A 195 15.11 7.45 3.67
CA GLU A 195 13.82 7.64 2.99
C GLU A 195 13.60 6.57 1.94
N TRP A 196 12.38 6.05 1.89
CA TRP A 196 11.88 5.21 0.80
C TRP A 196 10.73 5.90 0.10
N LYS A 197 10.48 5.53 -1.16
CA LYS A 197 9.28 5.95 -1.89
C LYS A 197 8.21 4.88 -1.81
N ALA A 198 6.95 5.29 -1.58
CA ALA A 198 5.87 4.33 -1.41
C ALA A 198 4.49 4.93 -1.70
N ASN A 199 3.54 4.05 -1.99
CA ASN A 199 2.12 4.35 -1.92
C ASN A 199 1.36 3.17 -1.33
N PHE A 200 0.19 3.44 -0.78
CA PHE A 200 -0.71 2.45 -0.21
C PHE A 200 -2.04 2.53 -0.95
N TYR A 201 -2.61 1.36 -1.21
CA TYR A 201 -3.80 1.25 -2.03
C TYR A 201 -4.84 0.31 -1.41
N LYS A 202 -6.07 0.48 -1.86
CA LYS A 202 -7.17 -0.44 -1.61
C LYS A 202 -7.95 -0.59 -2.90
N CYS A 203 -8.12 -1.82 -3.34
CA CYS A 203 -8.97 -2.12 -4.48
C CYS A 203 -9.96 -3.27 -4.18
N ALA A 204 -10.88 -3.48 -5.11
CA ALA A 204 -11.82 -4.59 -5.12
C ALA A 204 -12.45 -4.72 -6.52
N ASP A 205 -11.64 -5.08 -7.53
CA ASP A 205 -12.00 -4.99 -8.95
C ASP A 205 -13.25 -5.80 -9.32
N ARG A 206 -13.49 -6.94 -8.65
CA ARG A 206 -14.64 -7.81 -8.91
C ARG A 206 -15.62 -7.89 -7.75
N SER A 207 -15.58 -6.94 -6.81
CA SER A 207 -16.71 -6.78 -5.87
C SER A 207 -17.94 -6.23 -6.61
N SER A 208 -19.11 -6.31 -5.97
CA SER A 208 -20.30 -5.66 -6.51
C SER A 208 -20.21 -4.12 -6.55
N HIS A 209 -19.21 -3.53 -5.86
CA HIS A 209 -18.94 -2.09 -5.77
C HIS A 209 -17.45 -1.84 -5.94
N PRO A 210 -16.92 -1.91 -7.18
CA PRO A 210 -15.49 -1.71 -7.44
C PRO A 210 -15.01 -0.33 -7.00
N HIS A 211 -13.78 -0.28 -6.47
CA HIS A 211 -13.16 0.97 -6.03
C HIS A 211 -11.63 0.86 -6.06
N TRP A 212 -10.96 2.03 -6.15
CA TRP A 212 -9.50 2.16 -6.20
C TRP A 212 -9.10 3.36 -5.36
N LEU A 213 -8.64 3.11 -4.14
CA LEU A 213 -8.23 4.15 -3.20
C LEU A 213 -6.72 4.23 -3.10
N THR A 214 -6.21 5.45 -2.80
CA THR A 214 -4.78 5.71 -2.69
C THR A 214 -4.46 6.60 -1.48
N TRP A 215 -3.27 6.42 -0.91
CA TRP A 215 -2.74 7.29 0.14
C TRP A 215 -2.14 8.58 -0.46
N SER A 216 -1.20 8.48 -1.38
CA SER A 216 -0.70 9.58 -2.18
C SER A 216 -1.53 9.68 -3.45
N ILE A 217 -1.89 10.89 -3.85
CA ILE A 217 -2.74 11.12 -5.02
C ILE A 217 -2.08 10.58 -6.30
N VAL A 218 -2.86 9.88 -7.10
CA VAL A 218 -2.46 9.44 -8.46
C VAL A 218 -3.38 10.12 -9.45
N ASP A 219 -2.88 11.18 -10.06
CA ASP A 219 -3.66 12.03 -10.98
C ASP A 219 -3.70 11.41 -12.39
N LEU A 220 -4.58 10.43 -12.56
CA LEU A 220 -4.82 9.75 -13.83
C LEU A 220 -6.31 9.56 -14.09
N PRO A 221 -6.74 9.61 -15.36
CA PRO A 221 -8.16 9.48 -15.71
C PRO A 221 -8.72 8.05 -15.52
N LYS A 222 -7.84 7.05 -15.41
CA LYS A 222 -8.19 5.64 -15.18
C LYS A 222 -7.36 5.07 -14.05
N PRO A 223 -7.91 4.14 -13.25
CA PRO A 223 -7.16 3.48 -12.19
C PRO A 223 -5.91 2.76 -12.73
N ASP A 224 -4.76 3.11 -12.16
CA ASP A 224 -3.47 2.49 -12.42
C ASP A 224 -2.53 2.73 -11.24
N PHE A 225 -2.31 1.72 -10.40
CA PHE A 225 -1.45 1.82 -9.22
C PHE A 225 0.05 1.73 -9.54
N HIS A 226 0.40 1.20 -10.73
CA HIS A 226 1.78 1.01 -11.17
C HIS A 226 2.43 2.31 -11.67
N ARG A 227 2.41 3.34 -10.82
CA ARG A 227 2.83 4.72 -11.13
C ARG A 227 3.75 5.25 -10.03
N PRO A 228 5.00 4.77 -9.98
CA PRO A 228 5.94 5.13 -8.92
C PRO A 228 6.27 6.63 -8.86
N GLU A 229 6.04 7.38 -9.95
CA GLU A 229 6.19 8.84 -9.97
C GLU A 229 5.22 9.59 -9.05
N PHE A 230 4.14 8.93 -8.60
CA PHE A 230 3.17 9.47 -7.63
C PHE A 230 3.38 8.94 -6.21
N PHE A 231 4.45 8.21 -5.96
CA PHE A 231 4.73 7.73 -4.61
C PHE A 231 4.99 8.89 -3.65
N GLY A 232 4.50 8.76 -2.43
CA GLY A 232 4.88 9.57 -1.29
C GLY A 232 6.21 9.10 -0.71
N THR A 233 6.56 9.61 0.48
CA THR A 233 7.83 9.34 1.14
C THR A 233 7.59 8.69 2.50
N LEU A 234 8.26 7.58 2.76
CA LEU A 234 8.42 7.01 4.10
C LEU A 234 9.73 7.55 4.67
N ILE A 235 9.67 8.18 5.84
CA ILE A 235 10.84 8.75 6.55
C ILE A 235 11.08 7.92 7.79
N PHE A 236 12.22 7.24 7.84
CA PHE A 236 12.57 6.38 8.97
C PHE A 236 13.20 7.21 10.10
N CYS A 237 12.71 7.03 11.35
CA CYS A 237 13.09 7.83 12.53
C CYS A 237 14.14 7.16 13.40
#